data_feb9cc381afd62ced23a796b4d86de53
#
_entry.id   feb9cc381afd62ced23a796b4d86de53
#
_cell.length_a   1.000
_cell.length_b   1.000
_cell.length_c   1.000
_cell.angle_alpha   90.00
_cell.angle_beta   90.00
_cell.angle_gamma   90.00
#
_symmetry.space_group_name_H-M   'P 1'
#
loop_
_entity.id
_entity.type
_entity.pdbx_description
1 polymer ?
#
loop_
_entity_poly.entity_id
_entity_poly.type
_entity_poly.pdbx_seq_one_letter_code
_entity_poly.pdbx_strand_id
1 'polypeptide(L)'
;MMKHLTHRILVIAAALLSCSALQAQPVRIALLKYNGGGDWYANPTSLPNLIEFCNKNIGTNINPEPSTVDVGSYDLFNYPFVHLTGHGNIVFSDSDVLNLRKYLEAGGFLHIDNNYGIEHYVRREMKKVFPDQEFVELPFSHLIYHTAYHFNNGLPKIHEHDNLPPQGFGLFVDGRLVCFFSHECDLGDGWEDIAVHNDTPEKHLEALQMGANIISYVFSH
;
A
#
# COMPACT_ATOMS: atom_id res chain seq x y z
N MET A 1 28.29 -24.11 -50.29
CA MET A 1 28.35 -24.25 -48.80
C MET A 1 28.35 -22.92 -48.05
N MET A 2 29.00 -21.87 -48.54
CA MET A 2 29.03 -20.53 -47.85
C MET A 2 27.72 -19.77 -47.81
N LYS A 3 26.84 -19.86 -48.83
CA LYS A 3 25.56 -19.13 -48.89
C LYS A 3 24.54 -19.60 -47.83
N HIS A 4 24.56 -20.87 -47.43
CA HIS A 4 23.64 -21.39 -46.39
C HIS A 4 24.12 -21.04 -44.96
N LEU A 5 25.42 -20.79 -44.79
CA LEU A 5 25.97 -20.40 -43.49
C LEU A 5 25.62 -18.95 -43.13
N THR A 6 25.72 -18.04 -44.12
CA THR A 6 25.33 -16.63 -43.95
C THR A 6 23.84 -16.45 -43.67
N HIS A 7 22.96 -17.24 -44.30
CA HIS A 7 21.50 -17.18 -43.98
C HIS A 7 21.18 -17.66 -42.58
N ARG A 8 21.84 -18.70 -42.07
CA ARG A 8 21.65 -19.19 -40.70
C ARG A 8 22.13 -18.21 -39.65
N ILE A 9 23.25 -17.52 -39.89
CA ILE A 9 23.76 -16.48 -38.98
C ILE A 9 22.83 -15.25 -38.95
N LEU A 10 22.26 -14.84 -40.09
CA LEU A 10 21.32 -13.73 -40.16
C LEU A 10 20.00 -14.03 -39.42
N VAL A 11 19.49 -15.26 -39.51
CA VAL A 11 18.28 -15.68 -38.84
C VAL A 11 18.48 -15.75 -37.32
N ILE A 12 19.64 -16.21 -36.86
CA ILE A 12 19.99 -16.25 -35.43
C ILE A 12 20.19 -14.83 -34.88
N ALA A 13 20.81 -13.92 -35.61
CA ALA A 13 20.97 -12.53 -35.24
C ALA A 13 19.61 -11.79 -35.18
N ALA A 14 18.69 -12.06 -36.10
CA ALA A 14 17.34 -11.50 -36.10
C ALA A 14 16.50 -12.05 -34.93
N ALA A 15 16.65 -13.32 -34.56
CA ALA A 15 15.98 -13.92 -33.40
C ALA A 15 16.52 -13.38 -32.06
N LEU A 16 17.79 -13.01 -31.98
CA LEU A 16 18.37 -12.39 -30.78
C LEU A 16 18.00 -10.91 -30.64
N LEU A 17 17.74 -10.20 -31.75
CA LEU A 17 17.29 -8.80 -31.71
C LEU A 17 15.80 -8.66 -31.40
N SER A 18 15.01 -9.71 -31.57
CA SER A 18 13.58 -9.71 -31.21
C SER A 18 13.31 -10.06 -29.73
N CYS A 19 14.33 -10.30 -28.93
CA CYS A 19 14.23 -10.24 -27.47
C CYS A 19 14.17 -8.78 -27.01
N SER A 20 13.24 -7.99 -27.58
CA SER A 20 12.81 -6.73 -26.99
C SER A 20 12.43 -7.06 -25.56
N ALA A 21 13.15 -6.51 -24.60
CA ALA A 21 12.79 -6.62 -23.20
C ALA A 21 11.30 -6.27 -23.09
N LEU A 22 10.45 -7.25 -22.77
CA LEU A 22 9.08 -6.98 -22.34
C LEU A 22 9.25 -6.13 -21.08
N GLN A 23 9.22 -4.83 -21.25
CA GLN A 23 9.26 -3.91 -20.13
C GLN A 23 7.95 -4.14 -19.40
N ALA A 24 8.04 -4.72 -18.20
CA ALA A 24 6.85 -4.96 -17.39
C ALA A 24 6.11 -3.63 -17.22
N GLN A 25 4.81 -3.65 -17.47
CA GLN A 25 3.98 -2.46 -17.25
C GLN A 25 4.10 -2.03 -15.79
N PRO A 26 4.15 -0.73 -15.51
CA PRO A 26 4.19 -0.23 -14.15
C PRO A 26 3.00 -0.76 -13.35
N VAL A 27 3.26 -1.20 -12.12
CA VAL A 27 2.20 -1.59 -11.18
C VAL A 27 1.41 -0.35 -10.79
N ARG A 28 0.09 -0.49 -10.68
CA ARG A 28 -0.78 0.60 -10.23
C ARG A 28 -1.20 0.36 -8.79
N ILE A 29 -1.14 1.39 -7.98
CA ILE A 29 -1.73 1.42 -6.63
C ILE A 29 -2.82 2.48 -6.56
N ALA A 30 -3.71 2.39 -5.57
CA ALA A 30 -4.84 3.31 -5.52
C ALA A 30 -5.16 3.80 -4.10
N LEU A 31 -5.72 5.00 -4.04
CA LEU A 31 -6.42 5.53 -2.89
C LEU A 31 -7.84 4.97 -2.88
N LEU A 32 -8.28 4.44 -1.74
CA LEU A 32 -9.61 3.83 -1.57
C LEU A 32 -10.64 4.89 -1.20
N LYS A 33 -11.61 5.10 -2.07
CA LYS A 33 -12.72 6.00 -1.83
C LYS A 33 -13.87 5.26 -1.16
N TYR A 34 -14.31 5.76 -0.02
CA TYR A 34 -15.39 5.20 0.80
C TYR A 34 -16.52 6.22 1.02
N ASN A 35 -17.68 5.73 1.47
CA ASN A 35 -18.82 6.54 1.86
C ASN A 35 -18.83 6.78 3.38
N GLY A 36 -19.74 7.63 3.86
CA GLY A 36 -19.93 7.88 5.29
C GLY A 36 -19.62 9.31 5.73
N GLY A 37 -19.06 10.12 4.84
CA GLY A 37 -18.77 11.52 5.09
C GLY A 37 -17.37 11.80 5.64
N GLY A 38 -16.52 10.76 5.76
CA GLY A 38 -15.10 10.96 6.03
C GLY A 38 -14.35 11.46 4.78
N ASP A 39 -13.22 12.10 5.02
CA ASP A 39 -12.42 12.79 4.00
C ASP A 39 -11.32 11.87 3.42
N TRP A 40 -11.71 10.78 2.78
CA TRP A 40 -10.81 9.83 2.13
C TRP A 40 -9.72 10.47 1.23
N TYR A 41 -9.90 11.72 0.88
CA TYR A 41 -9.00 12.53 0.02
C TYR A 41 -8.05 13.44 0.82
N ALA A 42 -7.91 13.23 2.12
CA ALA A 42 -7.22 14.16 3.03
C ALA A 42 -5.75 14.39 2.67
N ASN A 43 -5.02 13.38 2.24
CA ASN A 43 -3.56 13.43 2.05
C ASN A 43 -3.17 13.38 0.55
N PRO A 44 -3.37 14.45 -0.23
CA PRO A 44 -3.27 14.39 -1.69
C PRO A 44 -1.86 14.13 -2.22
N THR A 45 -0.81 14.52 -1.50
CA THR A 45 0.58 14.33 -1.93
C THR A 45 1.22 13.05 -1.37
N SER A 46 0.57 12.36 -0.43
CA SER A 46 1.12 11.21 0.29
C SER A 46 1.49 10.05 -0.63
N LEU A 47 0.53 9.52 -1.42
CA LEU A 47 0.81 8.40 -2.33
C LEU A 47 1.78 8.77 -3.46
N PRO A 48 1.70 9.94 -4.12
CA PRO A 48 2.72 10.37 -5.08
C PRO A 48 4.14 10.36 -4.51
N ASN A 49 4.35 10.91 -3.31
CA ASN A 49 5.65 10.96 -2.65
C ASN A 49 6.14 9.56 -2.25
N LEU A 50 5.26 8.70 -1.72
CA LEU A 50 5.59 7.32 -1.41
C LEU A 50 6.00 6.53 -2.66
N ILE A 51 5.28 6.70 -3.77
CA ILE A 51 5.60 6.05 -5.05
C ILE A 51 6.96 6.50 -5.56
N GLU A 52 7.23 7.80 -5.57
CA GLU A 52 8.53 8.35 -5.98
C GLU A 52 9.65 7.78 -5.12
N PHE A 53 9.45 7.77 -3.80
CA PHE A 53 10.42 7.23 -2.86
C PHE A 53 10.69 5.74 -3.12
N CYS A 54 9.67 4.92 -3.29
CA CYS A 54 9.80 3.48 -3.56
C CYS A 54 10.50 3.21 -4.89
N ASN A 55 10.09 3.89 -5.96
CA ASN A 55 10.71 3.72 -7.28
C ASN A 55 12.20 4.07 -7.26
N LYS A 56 12.57 5.11 -6.51
CA LYS A 56 13.95 5.59 -6.41
C LYS A 56 14.83 4.76 -5.47
N ASN A 57 14.30 4.34 -4.32
CA ASN A 57 15.13 3.83 -3.22
C ASN A 57 15.06 2.31 -3.05
N ILE A 58 13.96 1.66 -3.46
CA ILE A 58 13.80 0.19 -3.38
C ILE A 58 13.56 -0.47 -4.73
N GLY A 59 13.70 0.30 -5.84
CA GLY A 59 13.70 -0.23 -7.19
C GLY A 59 12.36 -0.77 -7.67
N THR A 60 11.24 -0.28 -7.16
CA THR A 60 9.91 -0.63 -7.67
C THR A 60 9.66 0.03 -9.03
N ASN A 61 8.69 -0.52 -9.77
CA ASN A 61 8.17 0.08 -11.00
C ASN A 61 6.68 0.36 -10.82
N ILE A 62 6.34 1.33 -9.96
CA ILE A 62 4.97 1.77 -9.69
C ILE A 62 4.67 2.97 -10.56
N ASN A 63 3.45 3.04 -11.14
CA ASN A 63 3.01 4.22 -11.90
C ASN A 63 3.08 5.46 -11.00
N PRO A 64 3.74 6.55 -11.44
CA PRO A 64 3.89 7.77 -10.64
C PRO A 64 2.56 8.41 -10.21
N GLU A 65 1.50 8.20 -11.00
CA GLU A 65 0.17 8.74 -10.71
C GLU A 65 -0.69 7.66 -10.04
N PRO A 66 -0.96 7.74 -8.72
CA PRO A 66 -1.88 6.83 -8.06
C PRO A 66 -3.30 7.01 -8.60
N SER A 67 -4.06 5.94 -8.59
CA SER A 67 -5.48 5.97 -8.95
C SER A 67 -6.35 6.23 -7.74
N THR A 68 -7.62 6.58 -7.96
CA THR A 68 -8.68 6.53 -6.95
C THR A 68 -9.68 5.45 -7.34
N VAL A 69 -10.11 4.63 -6.39
CA VAL A 69 -11.05 3.54 -6.66
C VAL A 69 -12.10 3.45 -5.56
N ASP A 70 -13.37 3.30 -5.95
CA ASP A 70 -14.46 3.06 -4.99
C ASP A 70 -14.39 1.62 -4.44
N VAL A 71 -14.72 1.43 -3.15
CA VAL A 71 -14.70 0.11 -2.48
C VAL A 71 -15.55 -0.91 -3.23
N GLY A 72 -16.70 -0.52 -3.75
CA GLY A 72 -17.64 -1.40 -4.47
C GLY A 72 -17.32 -1.59 -5.96
N SER A 73 -16.27 -0.96 -6.50
CA SER A 73 -15.92 -1.08 -7.91
C SER A 73 -15.19 -2.38 -8.21
N TYR A 74 -15.51 -3.00 -9.35
CA TYR A 74 -14.71 -4.11 -9.88
C TYR A 74 -13.29 -3.69 -10.26
N ASP A 75 -13.05 -2.40 -10.51
CA ASP A 75 -11.71 -1.89 -10.79
C ASP A 75 -10.75 -2.05 -9.61
N LEU A 76 -11.26 -2.29 -8.39
CA LEU A 76 -10.47 -2.59 -7.21
C LEU A 76 -9.46 -3.72 -7.45
N PHE A 77 -9.84 -4.74 -8.23
CA PHE A 77 -9.00 -5.89 -8.54
C PHE A 77 -7.81 -5.59 -9.48
N ASN A 78 -7.74 -4.37 -10.04
CA ASN A 78 -6.60 -3.93 -10.84
C ASN A 78 -5.43 -3.42 -10.01
N TYR A 79 -5.59 -3.31 -8.68
CA TYR A 79 -4.62 -2.73 -7.77
C TYR A 79 -4.18 -3.76 -6.72
N PRO A 80 -2.92 -4.23 -6.73
CA PRO A 80 -2.46 -5.17 -5.69
C PRO A 80 -2.39 -4.54 -4.31
N PHE A 81 -2.33 -3.21 -4.24
CA PHE A 81 -2.30 -2.42 -3.02
C PHE A 81 -3.28 -1.25 -3.12
N VAL A 82 -4.09 -1.09 -2.09
CA VAL A 82 -4.94 0.10 -1.90
C VAL A 82 -4.69 0.71 -0.51
N HIS A 83 -4.77 2.03 -0.46
CA HIS A 83 -4.56 2.83 0.74
C HIS A 83 -5.88 3.50 1.14
N LEU A 84 -6.23 3.39 2.41
CA LEU A 84 -7.36 4.08 3.04
C LEU A 84 -6.82 5.01 4.11
N THR A 85 -7.21 6.27 4.05
CA THR A 85 -6.86 7.30 5.03
C THR A 85 -8.02 8.25 5.23
N GLY A 86 -7.91 9.19 6.13
CA GLY A 86 -8.86 10.28 6.36
C GLY A 86 -9.35 10.39 7.80
N HIS A 87 -10.26 11.33 7.99
CA HIS A 87 -10.95 11.59 9.24
C HIS A 87 -12.44 11.30 9.10
N GLY A 88 -13.13 11.11 10.24
CA GLY A 88 -14.57 10.98 10.27
C GLY A 88 -15.08 9.58 9.92
N ASN A 89 -16.37 9.52 9.54
CA ASN A 89 -17.08 8.26 9.47
C ASN A 89 -16.82 7.52 8.15
N ILE A 90 -16.62 6.22 8.27
CA ILE A 90 -16.50 5.27 7.15
C ILE A 90 -17.78 4.42 7.13
N VAL A 91 -18.37 4.22 5.96
CA VAL A 91 -19.54 3.35 5.78
C VAL A 91 -19.33 2.50 4.53
N PHE A 92 -19.35 1.18 4.71
CA PHE A 92 -19.42 0.21 3.62
C PHE A 92 -20.84 -0.32 3.48
N SER A 93 -21.39 -0.23 2.29
CA SER A 93 -22.63 -0.94 1.92
C SER A 93 -22.40 -2.45 1.88
N ASP A 94 -23.47 -3.24 1.83
CA ASP A 94 -23.35 -4.70 1.71
C ASP A 94 -22.58 -5.12 0.44
N SER A 95 -22.72 -4.38 -0.66
CA SER A 95 -21.97 -4.60 -1.88
C SER A 95 -20.49 -4.26 -1.71
N ASP A 96 -20.15 -3.18 -1.01
CA ASP A 96 -18.76 -2.80 -0.72
C ASP A 96 -18.08 -3.87 0.15
N VAL A 97 -18.79 -4.35 1.18
CA VAL A 97 -18.33 -5.41 2.07
C VAL A 97 -17.98 -6.68 1.29
N LEU A 98 -18.89 -7.13 0.42
CA LEU A 98 -18.68 -8.32 -0.40
C LEU A 98 -17.54 -8.15 -1.40
N ASN A 99 -17.43 -6.98 -2.01
CA ASN A 99 -16.39 -6.68 -2.99
C ASN A 99 -15.01 -6.61 -2.33
N LEU A 100 -14.89 -5.88 -1.21
CA LEU A 100 -13.64 -5.75 -0.47
C LEU A 100 -13.17 -7.10 0.07
N ARG A 101 -14.08 -7.93 0.61
CA ARG A 101 -13.75 -9.29 1.06
C ARG A 101 -13.13 -10.10 -0.09
N LYS A 102 -13.81 -10.18 -1.24
CA LYS A 102 -13.33 -10.92 -2.41
C LYS A 102 -11.98 -10.40 -2.90
N TYR A 103 -11.79 -9.08 -2.90
CA TYR A 103 -10.53 -8.46 -3.27
C TYR A 103 -9.38 -8.92 -2.36
N LEU A 104 -9.59 -8.86 -1.05
CA LEU A 104 -8.59 -9.25 -0.07
C LEU A 104 -8.31 -10.77 -0.10
N GLU A 105 -9.35 -11.60 -0.27
CA GLU A 105 -9.20 -13.05 -0.44
C GLU A 105 -8.47 -13.43 -1.74
N ALA A 106 -8.66 -12.65 -2.81
CA ALA A 106 -8.05 -12.90 -4.12
C ALA A 106 -6.57 -12.45 -4.24
N GLY A 107 -5.96 -11.93 -3.17
CA GLY A 107 -4.56 -11.51 -3.18
C GLY A 107 -4.34 -10.02 -3.01
N GLY A 108 -5.39 -9.21 -3.01
CA GLY A 108 -5.29 -7.78 -2.73
C GLY A 108 -4.81 -7.48 -1.32
N PHE A 109 -4.31 -6.28 -1.13
CA PHE A 109 -3.84 -5.78 0.17
C PHE A 109 -4.40 -4.39 0.46
N LEU A 110 -4.88 -4.20 1.69
CA LEU A 110 -5.37 -2.92 2.19
C LEU A 110 -4.43 -2.38 3.26
N HIS A 111 -3.87 -1.20 3.05
CA HIS A 111 -3.28 -0.40 4.11
C HIS A 111 -4.30 0.63 4.60
N ILE A 112 -4.52 0.67 5.90
CA ILE A 112 -5.34 1.69 6.56
C ILE A 112 -4.43 2.54 7.42
N ASP A 113 -4.48 3.86 7.23
CA ASP A 113 -3.79 4.80 8.08
C ASP A 113 -4.77 5.60 8.92
N ASN A 114 -4.53 5.63 10.23
CA ASN A 114 -5.37 6.38 11.15
C ASN A 114 -4.90 7.84 11.21
N ASN A 115 -5.52 8.68 10.42
CA ASN A 115 -5.41 10.14 10.56
C ASN A 115 -6.24 10.63 11.73
N TYR A 116 -6.02 10.08 12.90
CA TYR A 116 -6.71 10.37 14.16
C TYR A 116 -8.26 10.30 14.13
N GLY A 117 -8.78 9.42 14.95
CA GLY A 117 -10.24 9.32 15.20
C GLY A 117 -11.03 8.41 14.25
N ILE A 118 -10.43 7.75 13.26
CA ILE A 118 -11.14 6.80 12.40
C ILE A 118 -11.17 5.37 12.93
N GLU A 119 -10.38 5.04 13.95
CA GLU A 119 -10.22 3.66 14.46
C GLU A 119 -11.56 2.96 14.70
N HIS A 120 -12.47 3.62 15.43
CA HIS A 120 -13.79 3.05 15.73
C HIS A 120 -14.56 2.65 14.46
N TYR A 121 -14.51 3.49 13.42
CA TYR A 121 -15.19 3.23 12.16
C TYR A 121 -14.50 2.12 11.37
N VAL A 122 -13.17 2.12 11.34
CA VAL A 122 -12.36 1.07 10.70
C VAL A 122 -12.71 -0.29 11.31
N ARG A 123 -12.66 -0.43 12.62
CA ARG A 123 -12.97 -1.70 13.29
C ARG A 123 -14.40 -2.16 13.04
N ARG A 124 -15.37 -1.23 13.07
CA ARG A 124 -16.77 -1.52 12.77
C ARG A 124 -16.96 -2.01 11.34
N GLU A 125 -16.37 -1.33 10.36
CA GLU A 125 -16.57 -1.68 8.96
C GLU A 125 -15.79 -2.94 8.56
N MET A 126 -14.56 -3.10 9.03
CA MET A 126 -13.79 -4.32 8.78
C MET A 126 -14.38 -5.55 9.45
N LYS A 127 -15.10 -5.41 10.57
CA LYS A 127 -15.87 -6.50 11.19
C LYS A 127 -17.02 -7.00 10.31
N LYS A 128 -17.59 -6.13 9.46
CA LYS A 128 -18.57 -6.58 8.44
C LYS A 128 -17.85 -7.35 7.30
N VAL A 129 -16.65 -6.89 6.91
CA VAL A 129 -15.86 -7.55 5.86
C VAL A 129 -15.45 -8.97 6.31
N PHE A 130 -14.92 -9.11 7.52
CA PHE A 130 -14.50 -10.40 8.09
C PHE A 130 -15.08 -10.58 9.50
N PRO A 131 -16.32 -11.11 9.62
CA PRO A 131 -17.00 -11.24 10.90
C PRO A 131 -16.28 -12.14 11.91
N ASP A 132 -15.55 -13.13 11.43
CA ASP A 132 -14.87 -14.13 12.25
C ASP A 132 -13.38 -13.79 12.52
N GLN A 133 -12.89 -12.69 11.98
CA GLN A 133 -11.51 -12.21 12.16
C GLN A 133 -11.46 -10.99 13.07
N GLU A 134 -10.32 -10.83 13.74
CA GLU A 134 -10.01 -9.66 14.56
C GLU A 134 -8.66 -9.07 14.14
N PHE A 135 -8.50 -7.77 14.31
CA PHE A 135 -7.20 -7.13 14.19
C PHE A 135 -6.28 -7.60 15.32
N VAL A 136 -5.11 -8.09 14.96
CA VAL A 136 -4.08 -8.56 15.89
C VAL A 136 -2.90 -7.60 15.83
N GLU A 137 -2.43 -7.13 16.98
CA GLU A 137 -1.22 -6.32 17.04
C GLU A 137 -0.01 -7.14 16.57
N LEU A 138 0.73 -6.60 15.61
CA LEU A 138 1.88 -7.28 15.04
C LEU A 138 3.10 -7.12 15.95
N PRO A 139 3.80 -8.22 16.28
CA PRO A 139 5.03 -8.11 17.06
C PRO A 139 6.08 -7.35 16.26
N PHE A 140 6.97 -6.62 16.94
CA PHE A 140 8.03 -5.83 16.30
C PHE A 140 8.97 -6.65 15.41
N SER A 141 9.01 -7.98 15.60
CA SER A 141 9.75 -8.91 14.74
C SER A 141 9.03 -9.26 13.43
N HIS A 142 7.78 -8.78 13.22
CA HIS A 142 7.05 -9.08 11.99
C HIS A 142 7.75 -8.48 10.77
N LEU A 143 7.80 -9.26 9.67
CA LEU A 143 8.55 -8.89 8.45
C LEU A 143 8.17 -7.54 7.86
N ILE A 144 6.92 -7.09 8.02
CA ILE A 144 6.48 -5.78 7.52
C ILE A 144 7.32 -4.62 8.07
N TYR A 145 7.95 -4.78 9.22
CA TYR A 145 8.85 -3.78 9.82
C TYR A 145 10.30 -3.91 9.35
N HIS A 146 10.64 -4.91 8.50
CA HIS A 146 12.03 -5.25 8.19
C HIS A 146 12.32 -5.58 6.72
N THR A 147 11.36 -5.36 5.80
CA THR A 147 11.52 -5.78 4.40
C THR A 147 12.59 -5.00 3.63
N ALA A 148 12.63 -3.68 3.76
CA ALA A 148 13.60 -2.80 3.11
C ALA A 148 14.43 -2.00 4.13
N TYR A 149 13.81 -1.59 5.22
CA TYR A 149 14.40 -0.83 6.31
C TYR A 149 14.09 -1.52 7.65
N HIS A 150 14.89 -1.26 8.69
CA HIS A 150 14.74 -1.92 9.99
C HIS A 150 14.06 -1.02 11.02
N PHE A 151 12.84 -1.36 11.40
CA PHE A 151 12.07 -0.71 12.46
C PHE A 151 11.96 -1.63 13.67
N ASN A 152 12.99 -1.67 14.50
CA ASN A 152 13.11 -2.60 15.64
C ASN A 152 12.06 -2.37 16.75
N ASN A 153 11.45 -1.19 16.76
CA ASN A 153 10.43 -0.79 17.73
C ASN A 153 9.03 -0.67 17.11
N GLY A 154 8.81 -1.26 15.93
CA GLY A 154 7.54 -1.17 15.20
C GLY A 154 7.37 0.15 14.46
N LEU A 155 6.13 0.66 14.37
CA LEU A 155 5.82 1.89 13.65
C LEU A 155 6.51 3.12 14.22
N PRO A 156 6.97 4.06 13.38
CA PRO A 156 7.41 5.37 13.86
C PRO A 156 6.20 6.21 14.32
N LYS A 157 6.39 7.09 15.28
CA LYS A 157 5.41 8.10 15.69
C LYS A 157 5.68 9.39 14.93
N ILE A 158 4.85 9.73 13.95
CA ILE A 158 5.03 10.95 13.15
C ILE A 158 4.41 12.13 13.90
N HIS A 159 3.11 12.06 14.22
CA HIS A 159 2.44 13.09 15.00
C HIS A 159 1.92 12.58 16.35
N GLU A 160 1.77 13.50 17.30
CA GLU A 160 1.24 13.25 18.64
C GLU A 160 -0.19 13.78 18.73
N HIS A 161 -1.12 12.95 19.19
CA HIS A 161 -2.49 13.37 19.45
C HIS A 161 -2.88 13.24 20.93
N ASP A 162 -2.74 12.04 21.50
CA ASP A 162 -3.19 11.74 22.87
C ASP A 162 -2.14 10.99 23.71
N ASN A 163 -0.86 11.04 23.30
CA ASN A 163 0.28 10.39 23.93
C ASN A 163 0.21 8.85 23.98
N LEU A 164 -0.55 8.24 23.08
CA LEU A 164 -0.54 6.79 22.89
C LEU A 164 0.61 6.33 21.99
N PRO A 165 1.20 5.17 22.25
CA PRO A 165 2.26 4.64 21.39
C PRO A 165 1.71 4.22 20.01
N PRO A 166 2.53 4.30 18.94
CA PRO A 166 2.14 3.81 17.65
C PRO A 166 2.01 2.28 17.66
N GLN A 167 0.97 1.75 17.03
CA GLN A 167 0.66 0.32 16.99
C GLN A 167 0.33 -0.10 15.56
N GLY A 168 0.90 -1.21 15.10
CA GLY A 168 0.54 -1.83 13.83
C GLY A 168 -0.34 -3.04 14.05
N PHE A 169 -1.53 -3.02 13.47
CA PHE A 169 -2.47 -4.14 13.54
C PHE A 169 -2.57 -4.85 12.19
N GLY A 170 -2.59 -6.18 12.24
CA GLY A 170 -2.80 -7.03 11.08
C GLY A 170 -4.15 -7.72 11.10
N LEU A 171 -4.77 -7.88 9.93
CA LEU A 171 -5.89 -8.78 9.73
C LEU A 171 -5.43 -9.90 8.78
N PHE A 172 -5.69 -11.16 9.17
CA PHE A 172 -5.18 -12.32 8.45
C PHE A 172 -6.33 -13.15 7.87
N VAL A 173 -6.14 -13.64 6.64
CA VAL A 173 -7.02 -14.62 5.99
C VAL A 173 -6.14 -15.77 5.49
N ASP A 174 -6.45 -16.98 5.89
CA ASP A 174 -5.68 -18.20 5.56
C ASP A 174 -4.16 -18.08 5.83
N GLY A 175 -3.81 -17.37 6.91
CA GLY A 175 -2.43 -17.15 7.31
C GLY A 175 -1.71 -16.02 6.56
N ARG A 176 -2.33 -15.38 5.55
CA ARG A 176 -1.79 -14.22 4.84
C ARG A 176 -2.28 -12.93 5.50
N LEU A 177 -1.37 -12.00 5.74
CA LEU A 177 -1.72 -10.63 6.13
C LEU A 177 -2.39 -9.94 4.93
N VAL A 178 -3.67 -9.60 5.06
CA VAL A 178 -4.47 -8.99 4.00
C VAL A 178 -4.74 -7.51 4.21
N CYS A 179 -4.66 -7.08 5.48
CA CYS A 179 -4.83 -5.68 5.85
C CYS A 179 -3.83 -5.32 6.93
N PHE A 180 -3.17 -4.18 6.76
CA PHE A 180 -2.31 -3.56 7.77
C PHE A 180 -2.91 -2.22 8.18
N PHE A 181 -3.14 -2.05 9.48
CA PHE A 181 -3.70 -0.84 10.05
C PHE A 181 -2.63 -0.16 10.92
N SER A 182 -2.12 0.97 10.46
CA SER A 182 -1.22 1.84 11.20
C SER A 182 -2.04 2.77 12.09
N HIS A 183 -1.89 2.59 13.41
CA HIS A 183 -2.65 3.28 14.43
C HIS A 183 -1.73 4.16 15.26
N GLU A 184 -2.17 5.36 15.60
CA GLU A 184 -1.43 6.33 16.42
C GLU A 184 -0.05 6.72 15.88
N CYS A 185 0.11 6.79 14.55
CA CYS A 185 1.40 7.12 13.94
C CYS A 185 1.35 8.16 12.82
N ASP A 186 0.23 8.31 12.11
CA ASP A 186 0.01 9.26 11.01
C ASP A 186 1.03 9.10 9.87
N LEU A 187 1.16 7.88 9.36
CA LEU A 187 2.09 7.63 8.25
C LEU A 187 1.74 8.41 7.00
N GLY A 188 0.43 8.51 6.69
CA GLY A 188 -0.06 9.21 5.51
C GLY A 188 0.29 10.69 5.52
N ASP A 189 0.19 11.35 6.67
CA ASP A 189 0.62 12.73 6.86
C ASP A 189 2.14 12.84 6.68
N GLY A 190 2.90 11.91 7.28
CA GLY A 190 4.34 11.88 7.13
C GLY A 190 4.84 11.60 5.71
N TRP A 191 4.00 11.09 4.82
CA TRP A 191 4.32 10.94 3.40
C TRP A 191 4.04 12.20 2.59
N GLU A 192 3.25 13.16 3.10
CA GLU A 192 2.95 14.39 2.40
C GLU A 192 4.19 15.28 2.25
N ASP A 193 4.07 16.32 1.42
CA ASP A 193 5.10 17.34 1.32
C ASP A 193 5.40 17.92 2.71
N ILE A 194 6.67 18.01 3.08
CA ILE A 194 7.14 18.45 4.41
C ILE A 194 6.45 19.74 4.88
N ALA A 195 6.15 20.65 3.95
CA ALA A 195 5.55 21.93 4.26
C ALA A 195 4.07 21.85 4.69
N VAL A 196 3.38 20.72 4.44
CA VAL A 196 1.96 20.56 4.80
C VAL A 196 1.79 20.47 6.32
N HIS A 197 2.57 19.62 6.95
CA HIS A 197 2.51 19.38 8.40
C HIS A 197 3.68 20.01 9.17
N ASN A 198 4.63 20.66 8.47
CA ASN A 198 5.87 21.20 9.03
C ASN A 198 6.74 20.13 9.71
N ASP A 199 6.75 18.93 9.17
CA ASP A 199 7.57 17.84 9.66
C ASP A 199 9.07 18.15 9.53
N THR A 200 9.87 17.50 10.37
CA THR A 200 11.31 17.53 10.15
C THR A 200 11.67 16.59 8.99
N PRO A 201 12.75 16.87 8.25
CA PRO A 201 13.22 15.97 7.19
C PRO A 201 13.44 14.52 7.66
N GLU A 202 13.83 14.34 8.92
CA GLU A 202 14.06 13.04 9.54
C GLU A 202 12.74 12.27 9.71
N LYS A 203 11.68 12.92 10.23
CA LYS A 203 10.36 12.31 10.40
C LYS A 203 9.72 11.95 9.07
N HIS A 204 9.78 12.85 8.10
CA HIS A 204 9.30 12.60 6.75
C HIS A 204 10.03 11.40 6.11
N LEU A 205 11.37 11.35 6.24
CA LEU A 205 12.14 10.21 5.74
C LEU A 205 11.75 8.90 6.45
N GLU A 206 11.58 8.93 7.77
CA GLU A 206 11.19 7.77 8.57
C GLU A 206 9.81 7.25 8.15
N ALA A 207 8.84 8.13 7.93
CA ALA A 207 7.52 7.78 7.42
C ALA A 207 7.60 7.11 6.03
N LEU A 208 8.35 7.70 5.09
CA LEU A 208 8.55 7.15 3.74
C LEU A 208 9.27 5.79 3.77
N GLN A 209 10.24 5.60 4.65
CA GLN A 209 10.93 4.31 4.84
C GLN A 209 9.95 3.23 5.36
N MET A 210 9.07 3.57 6.30
CA MET A 210 8.05 2.63 6.77
C MET A 210 7.02 2.32 5.67
N GLY A 211 6.61 3.33 4.91
CA GLY A 211 5.77 3.13 3.72
C GLY A 211 6.42 2.20 2.68
N ALA A 212 7.73 2.37 2.44
CA ALA A 212 8.49 1.49 1.55
C ALA A 212 8.56 0.05 2.08
N ASN A 213 8.63 -0.16 3.38
CA ASN A 213 8.50 -1.49 3.98
C ASN A 213 7.15 -2.12 3.70
N ILE A 214 6.05 -1.38 3.83
CA ILE A 214 4.69 -1.87 3.54
C ILE A 214 4.60 -2.27 2.06
N ILE A 215 5.04 -1.41 1.14
CA ILE A 215 5.04 -1.69 -0.31
C ILE A 215 5.92 -2.91 -0.63
N SER A 216 7.13 -2.97 -0.09
CA SER A 216 8.04 -4.10 -0.29
C SER A 216 7.45 -5.41 0.23
N TYR A 217 6.78 -5.38 1.39
CA TYR A 217 6.09 -6.54 1.95
C TYR A 217 5.02 -7.06 1.00
N VAL A 218 4.14 -6.17 0.51
CA VAL A 218 3.02 -6.53 -0.39
C VAL A 218 3.49 -7.13 -1.70
N PHE A 219 4.61 -6.64 -2.25
CA PHE A 219 5.10 -7.14 -3.56
C PHE A 219 5.99 -8.38 -3.46
N SER A 220 6.34 -8.84 -2.24
CA SER A 220 7.20 -9.99 -2.02
C SER A 220 6.54 -11.15 -1.25
N HIS A 221 5.34 -10.98 -0.71
CA HIS A 221 4.61 -11.97 0.08
C HIS A 221 3.15 -12.04 -0.33
#